data_636500a065b604b0a48fed173badf1f8
#
_entry.id   636500a065b604b0a48fed173badf1f8
#
_cell.length_a   1.000
_cell.length_b   1.000
_cell.length_c   1.000
_cell.angle_alpha   90.00
_cell.angle_beta   90.00
_cell.angle_gamma   90.00
#
_symmetry.space_group_name_H-M   'P 1'
#
loop_
_entity.id
_entity.type
_entity.pdbx_description
1 polymer ?
#
loop_
_entity_poly.entity_id
_entity_poly.type
_entity_poly.pdbx_seq_one_letter_code
_entity_poly.pdbx_strand_id
1 'polypeptide(L)'
;NLGHDASYTVPQGTNTLTYLQQINEAEQGRLFMSRSGVVTFQQRIGNTLSGPVIDFNDDGTGAKYDAVDIEFDADNVVNRAYVQGLNNQSSTATDATSIATYFTQNFTIINSLLHDGGEIATLATYLLEPDPTPRYTSVSTWFGSLTGAQRTTVSTVDIGDTISINKEIPGLGTQVATELAVEGIVGVIDVNRGHRITFYTSPTTIVYELILNDATYGTLDSANVLG
;
A
#
# COMPACT_ATOMS: atom_id res chain seq x y z
N ASN A 1 -8.80 10.58 10.29
CA ASN A 1 -9.71 11.45 11.05
C ASN A 1 -11.10 11.35 10.42
N LEU A 2 -11.93 10.41 10.93
CA LEU A 2 -13.29 10.17 10.46
C LEU A 2 -14.20 11.37 10.78
N GLY A 3 -14.05 12.52 10.13
CA GLY A 3 -14.90 13.71 10.24
C GLY A 3 -15.54 13.89 11.63
N HIS A 4 -14.83 14.48 12.54
CA HIS A 4 -14.88 14.23 13.96
C HIS A 4 -15.95 14.90 14.79
N ASP A 5 -17.05 15.29 14.25
CA ASP A 5 -18.09 15.91 15.09
C ASP A 5 -19.38 15.10 15.24
N ALA A 6 -19.46 13.92 14.61
CA ALA A 6 -20.59 13.05 14.80
C ALA A 6 -20.26 11.91 15.76
N SER A 7 -20.91 11.87 16.91
CA SER A 7 -20.88 10.68 17.75
C SER A 7 -21.65 9.55 17.06
N TYR A 8 -20.93 8.67 16.36
CA TYR A 8 -21.53 7.42 15.88
C TYR A 8 -21.66 6.45 17.06
N THR A 9 -22.88 6.11 17.39
CA THR A 9 -23.14 5.10 18.41
C THR A 9 -23.12 3.72 17.77
N VAL A 10 -22.13 2.92 18.14
CA VAL A 10 -22.05 1.53 17.68
C VAL A 10 -23.25 0.75 18.22
N PRO A 11 -24.07 0.11 17.38
CA PRO A 11 -25.20 -0.68 17.84
C PRO A 11 -24.78 -1.80 18.77
N GLN A 12 -25.61 -2.05 19.82
CA GLN A 12 -25.37 -3.17 20.72
C GLN A 12 -25.40 -4.51 19.97
N GLY A 13 -24.39 -5.36 20.20
CA GLY A 13 -24.25 -6.65 19.51
C GLY A 13 -23.44 -6.58 18.21
N THR A 14 -22.91 -5.41 17.82
CA THR A 14 -22.00 -5.31 16.69
C THR A 14 -20.72 -6.11 16.96
N ASN A 15 -20.32 -6.91 15.97
CA ASN A 15 -19.04 -7.62 16.03
C ASN A 15 -17.89 -6.61 15.97
N THR A 16 -17.00 -6.67 16.97
CA THR A 16 -15.88 -5.73 17.09
C THR A 16 -14.97 -5.76 15.85
N LEU A 17 -14.66 -6.95 15.32
CA LEU A 17 -13.79 -7.07 14.15
C LEU A 17 -14.45 -6.45 12.92
N THR A 18 -15.74 -6.70 12.70
CA THR A 18 -16.49 -6.08 11.59
C THR A 18 -16.47 -4.55 11.68
N TYR A 19 -16.65 -4.01 12.90
CA TYR A 19 -16.59 -2.57 13.09
C TYR A 19 -15.19 -1.99 12.84
N LEU A 20 -14.13 -2.67 13.29
CA LEU A 20 -12.75 -2.27 12.99
C LEU A 20 -12.44 -2.33 11.49
N GLN A 21 -12.99 -3.32 10.77
CA GLN A 21 -12.87 -3.40 9.31
C GLN A 21 -13.58 -2.25 8.60
N GLN A 22 -14.75 -1.82 9.08
CA GLN A 22 -15.45 -0.65 8.54
C GLN A 22 -14.65 0.65 8.77
N ILE A 23 -14.01 0.80 9.94
CA ILE A 23 -13.08 1.91 10.19
C ILE A 23 -11.92 1.86 9.20
N ASN A 24 -11.33 0.68 9.03
CA ASN A 24 -10.21 0.48 8.10
C ASN A 24 -10.59 0.80 6.65
N GLU A 25 -11.78 0.39 6.22
CA GLU A 25 -12.30 0.69 4.88
C GLU A 25 -12.55 2.19 4.68
N ALA A 26 -13.12 2.89 5.68
CA ALA A 26 -13.36 4.32 5.62
C ALA A 26 -12.08 5.15 5.57
N GLU A 27 -11.04 4.72 6.28
CA GLU A 27 -9.76 5.40 6.37
C GLU A 27 -8.75 4.94 5.31
N GLN A 28 -9.06 3.82 4.60
CA GLN A 28 -8.13 3.14 3.67
C GLN A 28 -6.77 2.87 4.34
N GLY A 29 -6.83 2.54 5.63
CA GLY A 29 -5.67 2.25 6.45
C GLY A 29 -5.29 0.76 6.42
N ARG A 30 -4.47 0.35 7.38
CA ARG A 30 -4.07 -1.04 7.60
C ARG A 30 -4.39 -1.48 9.02
N LEU A 31 -5.13 -2.57 9.15
CA LEU A 31 -5.41 -3.20 10.43
C LEU A 31 -4.73 -4.56 10.47
N PHE A 32 -3.75 -4.72 11.33
CA PHE A 32 -2.96 -5.96 11.40
C PHE A 32 -2.51 -6.28 12.81
N MET A 33 -1.99 -7.49 13.00
CA MET A 33 -1.29 -7.91 14.20
C MET A 33 0.21 -7.75 13.96
N SER A 34 0.86 -6.87 14.72
CA SER A 34 2.30 -6.68 14.65
C SER A 34 3.06 -7.94 15.11
N ARG A 35 4.35 -8.03 14.80
CA ARG A 35 5.21 -9.15 15.28
C ARG A 35 5.25 -9.28 16.79
N SER A 36 5.01 -8.21 17.53
CA SER A 36 4.92 -8.22 19.00
C SER A 36 3.57 -8.69 19.53
N GLY A 37 2.62 -9.06 18.66
CA GLY A 37 1.29 -9.51 19.04
C GLY A 37 0.33 -8.38 19.44
N VAL A 38 0.61 -7.16 19.00
CA VAL A 38 -0.24 -6.00 19.25
C VAL A 38 -1.14 -5.75 18.04
N VAL A 39 -2.45 -5.60 18.26
CA VAL A 39 -3.37 -5.13 17.22
C VAL A 39 -3.03 -3.69 16.87
N THR A 40 -2.62 -3.46 15.65
CA THR A 40 -2.15 -2.18 15.17
C THR A 40 -3.06 -1.66 14.07
N PHE A 41 -3.46 -0.41 14.18
CA PHE A 41 -4.12 0.32 13.13
C PHE A 41 -3.19 1.42 12.63
N GLN A 42 -2.92 1.42 11.34
CA GLN A 42 -2.10 2.42 10.68
C GLN A 42 -2.98 3.17 9.68
N GLN A 43 -3.09 4.47 9.85
CA GLN A 43 -3.83 5.32 8.92
C GLN A 43 -3.12 5.39 7.56
N ARG A 44 -3.86 5.67 6.50
CA ARG A 44 -3.35 5.78 5.12
C ARG A 44 -2.14 6.72 4.99
N ILE A 45 -2.19 7.88 5.65
CA ILE A 45 -1.14 8.93 5.59
C ILE A 45 0.02 8.60 6.53
N GLY A 46 -0.11 7.63 7.44
CA GLY A 46 0.90 7.32 8.46
C GLY A 46 2.15 6.59 7.94
N ASN A 47 2.17 6.17 6.68
CA ASN A 47 3.36 5.56 6.05
C ASN A 47 4.28 6.59 5.40
N THR A 48 4.06 7.85 5.68
CA THR A 48 4.95 8.91 5.28
C THR A 48 6.29 8.73 5.98
N LEU A 49 7.40 8.71 5.22
CA LEU A 49 8.70 9.20 5.66
C LEU A 49 9.78 8.21 6.09
N SER A 50 9.57 6.95 6.13
CA SER A 50 10.74 6.07 6.18
C SER A 50 11.01 5.57 4.76
N GLY A 51 12.17 5.91 4.21
CA GLY A 51 12.65 5.26 3.00
C GLY A 51 12.66 3.73 3.20
N PRO A 52 12.86 2.95 2.14
CA PRO A 52 12.79 1.50 2.21
C PRO A 52 13.76 0.95 3.26
N VAL A 53 13.26 0.08 4.14
CA VAL A 53 14.08 -0.56 5.18
C VAL A 53 15.07 -1.55 4.61
N ILE A 54 14.79 -2.09 3.42
CA ILE A 54 15.69 -2.96 2.67
C ILE A 54 15.51 -2.74 1.17
N ASP A 55 16.62 -2.80 0.44
CA ASP A 55 16.68 -2.71 -1.00
C ASP A 55 17.00 -4.09 -1.59
N PHE A 56 16.07 -4.62 -2.39
CA PHE A 56 16.25 -5.84 -3.15
C PHE A 56 16.74 -5.52 -4.56
N ASN A 57 17.85 -6.14 -4.98
CA ASN A 57 18.50 -5.80 -6.22
C ASN A 57 19.11 -7.03 -6.91
N ASP A 58 19.05 -7.08 -8.22
CA ASP A 58 19.65 -8.14 -9.05
C ASP A 58 21.02 -7.78 -9.62
N ASP A 59 21.49 -6.55 -9.43
CA ASP A 59 22.85 -6.11 -9.83
C ASP A 59 23.95 -6.51 -8.83
N GLY A 60 23.58 -7.07 -7.69
CA GLY A 60 24.49 -7.52 -6.64
C GLY A 60 24.85 -6.47 -5.59
N THR A 61 24.33 -5.26 -5.66
CA THR A 61 24.58 -4.18 -4.67
C THR A 61 23.64 -4.26 -3.47
N GLY A 62 22.40 -4.72 -3.66
CA GLY A 62 21.38 -4.85 -2.62
C GLY A 62 21.23 -6.27 -2.06
N ALA A 63 20.11 -6.51 -1.40
CA ALA A 63 19.71 -7.83 -0.93
C ALA A 63 19.24 -8.68 -2.12
N LYS A 64 19.68 -9.92 -2.18
CA LYS A 64 19.25 -10.85 -3.23
C LYS A 64 17.81 -11.29 -3.00
N TYR A 65 17.00 -11.27 -4.05
CA TYR A 65 15.69 -11.90 -4.07
C TYR A 65 15.72 -13.20 -4.91
N ASP A 66 14.78 -14.08 -4.65
CA ASP A 66 14.60 -15.37 -5.33
C ASP A 66 13.55 -15.27 -6.44
N ALA A 67 12.44 -14.65 -6.10
CA ALA A 67 11.33 -14.44 -7.03
C ALA A 67 10.64 -13.09 -6.77
N VAL A 68 10.15 -12.53 -7.86
CA VAL A 68 9.29 -11.34 -7.86
C VAL A 68 8.10 -11.63 -8.74
N ASP A 69 6.91 -11.55 -8.18
CA ASP A 69 5.69 -11.68 -8.94
C ASP A 69 5.21 -10.29 -9.36
N ILE A 70 5.02 -10.11 -10.66
CA ILE A 70 4.56 -8.86 -11.26
C ILE A 70 3.25 -9.16 -11.98
N GLU A 71 2.21 -8.45 -11.61
CA GLU A 71 0.92 -8.50 -12.27
C GLU A 71 0.72 -7.23 -13.10
N PHE A 72 0.29 -7.39 -14.32
CA PHE A 72 -0.09 -6.29 -15.19
C PHE A 72 -1.42 -6.66 -15.85
N ASP A 73 -2.51 -6.19 -15.25
CA ASP A 73 -3.85 -6.56 -15.66
C ASP A 73 -4.76 -5.32 -15.71
N ALA A 74 -5.65 -5.30 -16.68
CA ALA A 74 -6.73 -4.33 -16.78
C ALA A 74 -7.84 -4.55 -15.73
N ASP A 75 -7.90 -5.71 -15.09
CA ASP A 75 -8.87 -6.01 -14.04
C ASP A 75 -8.67 -5.14 -12.78
N ASN A 76 -7.48 -4.56 -12.64
CA ASN A 76 -7.17 -3.62 -11.57
C ASN A 76 -7.57 -2.17 -11.86
N VAL A 77 -8.06 -1.88 -13.06
CA VAL A 77 -8.54 -0.53 -13.41
C VAL A 77 -9.81 -0.22 -12.63
N VAL A 78 -9.83 0.92 -11.98
CA VAL A 78 -11.03 1.51 -11.37
C VAL A 78 -11.22 2.90 -11.98
N ASN A 79 -12.16 3.05 -12.89
CA ASN A 79 -12.44 4.32 -13.55
C ASN A 79 -13.78 4.95 -13.17
N ARG A 80 -14.53 4.25 -12.30
CA ARG A 80 -15.71 4.78 -11.64
C ARG A 80 -15.78 4.26 -10.21
N ALA A 81 -15.63 5.14 -9.24
CA ALA A 81 -15.73 4.81 -7.82
C ALA A 81 -17.00 5.46 -7.22
N TYR A 82 -17.83 4.65 -6.58
CA TYR A 82 -19.00 5.10 -5.83
C TYR A 82 -18.80 4.84 -4.35
N VAL A 83 -18.96 5.88 -3.55
CA VAL A 83 -18.87 5.78 -2.08
C VAL A 83 -20.16 6.31 -1.48
N GLN A 84 -20.77 5.51 -0.60
CA GLN A 84 -21.92 5.90 0.22
C GLN A 84 -21.55 5.83 1.69
N GLY A 85 -21.66 6.94 2.35
CA GLY A 85 -21.43 7.09 3.78
C GLY A 85 -22.71 7.08 4.61
N LEU A 86 -22.61 7.58 5.82
CA LEU A 86 -23.74 7.75 6.73
C LEU A 86 -24.75 8.81 6.21
N ASN A 87 -25.98 8.76 6.73
CA ASN A 87 -27.05 9.71 6.39
C ASN A 87 -27.40 9.77 4.88
N ASN A 88 -27.23 8.66 4.15
CA ASN A 88 -27.47 8.57 2.71
C ASN A 88 -26.64 9.56 1.86
N GLN A 89 -25.60 10.11 2.40
CA GLN A 89 -24.65 10.90 1.61
C GLN A 89 -23.84 9.98 0.70
N SER A 90 -23.65 10.37 -0.54
CA SER A 90 -22.87 9.59 -1.49
C SER A 90 -22.15 10.48 -2.49
N SER A 91 -21.07 9.96 -3.05
CA SER A 91 -20.35 10.61 -4.14
C SER A 91 -19.89 9.58 -5.16
N THR A 92 -19.75 10.02 -6.39
CA THR A 92 -19.22 9.23 -7.50
C THR A 92 -18.10 10.00 -8.16
N ALA A 93 -16.93 9.41 -8.24
CA ALA A 93 -15.82 9.90 -9.05
C ALA A 93 -15.69 9.07 -10.33
N THR A 94 -15.34 9.71 -11.44
CA THR A 94 -15.22 9.04 -12.75
C THR A 94 -14.07 9.61 -13.56
N ASP A 95 -13.37 8.73 -14.30
CA ASP A 95 -12.43 9.13 -15.33
C ASP A 95 -13.01 8.78 -16.72
N ALA A 96 -13.42 9.80 -17.47
CA ALA A 96 -14.07 9.63 -18.76
C ALA A 96 -13.09 9.10 -19.83
N THR A 97 -11.82 9.42 -19.75
CA THR A 97 -10.79 8.97 -20.70
C THR A 97 -10.52 7.48 -20.54
N SER A 98 -10.37 7.04 -19.30
CA SER A 98 -10.22 5.62 -18.97
C SER A 98 -11.46 4.82 -19.36
N ILE A 99 -12.66 5.34 -19.08
CA ILE A 99 -13.93 4.68 -19.47
C ILE A 99 -14.00 4.50 -21.00
N ALA A 100 -13.56 5.48 -21.78
CA ALA A 100 -13.55 5.37 -23.24
C ALA A 100 -12.58 4.30 -23.74
N THR A 101 -11.51 4.00 -23.01
CA THR A 101 -10.46 3.04 -23.38
C THR A 101 -10.74 1.63 -22.85
N TYR A 102 -11.13 1.52 -21.57
CA TYR A 102 -11.23 0.25 -20.84
C TYR A 102 -12.67 -0.15 -20.49
N PHE A 103 -13.65 0.59 -21.00
CA PHE A 103 -15.05 0.49 -20.55
C PHE A 103 -15.22 0.82 -19.06
N THR A 104 -16.46 0.77 -18.57
CA THR A 104 -16.73 1.13 -17.17
C THR A 104 -16.29 0.02 -16.23
N GLN A 105 -15.29 0.30 -15.41
CA GLN A 105 -14.79 -0.53 -14.32
C GLN A 105 -15.21 0.12 -13.00
N ASN A 106 -16.19 -0.50 -12.32
CA ASN A 106 -16.79 0.07 -11.12
C ASN A 106 -16.15 -0.47 -9.84
N PHE A 107 -15.88 0.42 -8.91
CA PHE A 107 -15.64 0.09 -7.52
C PHE A 107 -16.70 0.74 -6.62
N THR A 108 -17.22 0.03 -5.61
CA THR A 108 -18.33 0.53 -4.80
C THR A 108 -18.09 0.24 -3.33
N ILE A 109 -18.13 1.29 -2.51
CA ILE A 109 -18.19 1.19 -1.05
C ILE A 109 -19.56 1.66 -0.60
N ILE A 110 -20.25 0.83 0.16
CA ILE A 110 -21.55 1.16 0.78
C ILE A 110 -21.44 1.03 2.29
N ASN A 111 -22.20 1.84 3.01
CA ASN A 111 -22.21 1.86 4.49
C ASN A 111 -20.83 2.24 5.09
N SER A 112 -20.06 3.10 4.41
CA SER A 112 -18.86 3.69 5.02
C SER A 112 -19.25 4.50 6.25
N LEU A 113 -18.35 4.54 7.23
CA LEU A 113 -18.55 5.35 8.45
C LEU A 113 -18.33 6.86 8.23
N LEU A 114 -17.98 7.27 7.02
CA LEU A 114 -17.86 8.69 6.66
C LEU A 114 -19.23 9.37 6.70
N HIS A 115 -19.29 10.57 7.25
CA HIS A 115 -20.52 11.33 7.36
C HIS A 115 -20.48 12.70 6.65
N ASP A 116 -19.28 13.16 6.29
CA ASP A 116 -19.08 14.40 5.56
C ASP A 116 -19.02 14.16 4.04
N GLY A 117 -19.80 14.92 3.28
CA GLY A 117 -19.87 14.78 1.83
C GLY A 117 -18.57 15.11 1.11
N GLY A 118 -17.74 16.00 1.68
CA GLY A 118 -16.42 16.34 1.15
C GLY A 118 -15.43 15.18 1.33
N GLU A 119 -15.44 14.53 2.50
CA GLU A 119 -14.60 13.34 2.76
C GLU A 119 -15.01 12.15 1.88
N ILE A 120 -16.32 11.95 1.69
CA ILE A 120 -16.85 10.91 0.80
C ILE A 120 -16.41 11.17 -0.64
N ALA A 121 -16.44 12.41 -1.12
CA ALA A 121 -15.98 12.79 -2.45
C ALA A 121 -14.44 12.59 -2.60
N THR A 122 -13.70 12.94 -1.57
CA THR A 122 -12.24 12.74 -1.53
C THR A 122 -11.89 11.26 -1.59
N LEU A 123 -12.59 10.41 -0.82
CA LEU A 123 -12.39 8.97 -0.87
C LEU A 123 -12.74 8.40 -2.25
N ALA A 124 -13.86 8.81 -2.84
CA ALA A 124 -14.25 8.37 -4.17
C ALA A 124 -13.18 8.72 -5.23
N THR A 125 -12.61 9.91 -5.16
CA THR A 125 -11.53 10.32 -6.05
C THR A 125 -10.24 9.53 -5.81
N TYR A 126 -9.90 9.27 -4.56
CA TYR A 126 -8.72 8.50 -4.18
C TYR A 126 -8.75 7.06 -4.69
N LEU A 127 -9.95 6.47 -4.78
CA LEU A 127 -10.14 5.09 -5.24
C LEU A 127 -10.02 4.92 -6.75
N LEU A 128 -9.89 6.01 -7.51
CA LEU A 128 -9.70 5.92 -8.97
C LEU A 128 -8.28 5.43 -9.29
N GLU A 129 -8.21 4.37 -10.07
CA GLU A 129 -7.00 3.85 -10.72
C GLU A 129 -7.29 3.75 -12.23
N PRO A 130 -7.19 4.86 -12.97
CA PRO A 130 -7.72 4.95 -14.34
C PRO A 130 -6.91 4.16 -15.35
N ASP A 131 -5.64 3.85 -15.06
CA ASP A 131 -4.75 3.16 -15.97
C ASP A 131 -4.21 1.85 -15.37
N PRO A 132 -4.04 0.79 -16.18
CA PRO A 132 -3.39 -0.41 -15.72
C PRO A 132 -1.91 -0.11 -15.43
N THR A 133 -1.50 -0.37 -14.18
CA THR A 133 -0.12 -0.18 -13.74
C THR A 133 0.49 -1.53 -13.34
N PRO A 134 1.78 -1.78 -13.64
CA PRO A 134 2.45 -2.96 -13.15
C PRO A 134 2.42 -3.00 -11.61
N ARG A 135 1.91 -4.08 -11.05
CA ARG A 135 1.86 -4.29 -9.59
C ARG A 135 2.84 -5.39 -9.23
N TYR A 136 3.74 -5.08 -8.32
CA TYR A 136 4.61 -6.04 -7.69
C TYR A 136 3.83 -6.65 -6.53
N THR A 137 3.34 -7.87 -6.71
CA THR A 137 2.44 -8.51 -5.72
C THR A 137 3.19 -9.29 -4.67
N SER A 138 4.41 -9.76 -4.97
CA SER A 138 5.27 -10.39 -3.97
C SER A 138 6.75 -10.30 -4.30
N VAL A 139 7.56 -10.29 -3.25
CA VAL A 139 9.03 -10.41 -3.29
C VAL A 139 9.46 -11.51 -2.34
N SER A 140 10.23 -12.47 -2.81
CA SER A 140 10.72 -13.59 -2.00
C SER A 140 12.23 -13.62 -1.91
N THR A 141 12.75 -14.02 -0.76
CA THR A 141 14.18 -14.22 -0.55
C THR A 141 14.50 -15.42 0.33
N TRP A 142 15.66 -16.03 0.10
CA TRP A 142 16.20 -17.09 0.95
C TRP A 142 17.20 -16.50 1.94
N PHE A 143 17.02 -16.78 3.23
CA PHE A 143 17.96 -16.31 4.27
C PHE A 143 19.41 -16.73 3.99
N GLY A 144 19.61 -17.90 3.38
CA GLY A 144 20.93 -18.39 3.01
C GLY A 144 21.68 -17.52 1.99
N SER A 145 20.97 -16.76 1.16
CA SER A 145 21.56 -15.89 0.14
C SER A 145 21.90 -14.48 0.66
N LEU A 146 21.45 -14.13 1.86
CA LEU A 146 21.63 -12.83 2.47
C LEU A 146 22.87 -12.76 3.34
N THR A 147 23.49 -11.58 3.45
CA THR A 147 24.50 -11.28 4.46
C THR A 147 23.92 -11.26 5.87
N GLY A 148 24.78 -11.31 6.91
CA GLY A 148 24.31 -11.26 8.30
C GLY A 148 23.49 -10.01 8.60
N ALA A 149 23.91 -8.83 8.12
CA ALA A 149 23.19 -7.57 8.30
C ALA A 149 21.82 -7.61 7.60
N GLN A 150 21.76 -8.05 6.34
CA GLN A 150 20.53 -8.18 5.57
C GLN A 150 19.55 -9.17 6.21
N ARG A 151 20.04 -10.29 6.79
CA ARG A 151 19.19 -11.24 7.55
C ARG A 151 18.55 -10.55 8.75
N THR A 152 19.32 -9.76 9.49
CA THR A 152 18.80 -9.01 10.62
C THR A 152 17.70 -8.05 10.16
N THR A 153 17.96 -7.26 9.11
CA THR A 153 16.97 -6.33 8.57
C THR A 153 15.71 -7.06 8.07
N VAL A 154 15.86 -8.09 7.22
CA VAL A 154 14.72 -8.88 6.71
C VAL A 154 13.91 -9.52 7.84
N SER A 155 14.56 -9.93 8.94
CA SER A 155 13.86 -10.51 10.09
C SER A 155 13.09 -9.47 10.91
N THR A 156 13.36 -8.19 10.78
CA THR A 156 12.67 -7.11 11.49
C THR A 156 11.61 -6.39 10.66
N VAL A 157 11.56 -6.60 9.33
CA VAL A 157 10.50 -6.05 8.48
C VAL A 157 9.13 -6.45 9.00
N ASP A 158 8.21 -5.51 9.15
CA ASP A 158 6.83 -5.75 9.59
C ASP A 158 5.83 -5.26 8.53
N ILE A 159 4.56 -5.60 8.73
CA ILE A 159 3.48 -5.08 7.88
C ILE A 159 3.43 -3.56 8.03
N GLY A 160 3.35 -2.87 6.89
CA GLY A 160 3.38 -1.42 6.83
C GLY A 160 4.77 -0.82 6.56
N ASP A 161 5.85 -1.59 6.71
CA ASP A 161 7.17 -1.13 6.29
C ASP A 161 7.25 -0.99 4.76
N THR A 162 8.16 -0.15 4.31
CA THR A 162 8.47 0.01 2.87
C THR A 162 9.72 -0.78 2.54
N ILE A 163 9.69 -1.50 1.43
CA ILE A 163 10.86 -2.15 0.81
C ILE A 163 11.04 -1.59 -0.59
N SER A 164 12.24 -1.58 -1.13
CA SER A 164 12.48 -1.27 -2.53
C SER A 164 12.89 -2.50 -3.31
N ILE A 165 12.55 -2.49 -4.60
CA ILE A 165 13.03 -3.45 -5.55
C ILE A 165 13.63 -2.72 -6.75
N ASN A 166 14.85 -3.11 -7.10
CA ASN A 166 15.53 -2.68 -8.32
C ASN A 166 15.70 -3.90 -9.22
N LYS A 167 14.93 -3.95 -10.29
CA LYS A 167 14.92 -5.07 -11.23
C LYS A 167 15.43 -4.63 -12.59
N GLU A 168 16.41 -5.36 -13.11
CA GLU A 168 16.81 -5.23 -14.51
C GLU A 168 15.82 -6.01 -15.38
N ILE A 169 15.17 -5.31 -16.32
CA ILE A 169 14.29 -5.95 -17.29
C ILE A 169 15.12 -6.25 -18.54
N PRO A 170 15.27 -7.54 -18.91
CA PRO A 170 16.05 -7.92 -20.09
C PRO A 170 15.56 -7.19 -21.34
N GLY A 171 16.48 -6.51 -22.04
CA GLY A 171 16.17 -5.78 -23.25
C GLY A 171 15.86 -4.29 -23.07
N LEU A 172 15.54 -3.81 -21.87
CA LEU A 172 15.39 -2.37 -21.59
C LEU A 172 16.73 -1.69 -21.22
N GLY A 173 17.68 -2.45 -20.67
CA GLY A 173 19.02 -1.91 -20.29
C GLY A 173 18.98 -0.90 -19.13
N THR A 174 17.86 -0.76 -18.45
CA THR A 174 17.67 0.11 -17.28
C THR A 174 17.01 -0.66 -16.16
N GLN A 175 17.48 -0.41 -14.94
CA GLN A 175 16.79 -0.91 -13.75
C GLN A 175 15.50 -0.13 -13.51
N VAL A 176 14.45 -0.84 -13.15
CA VAL A 176 13.21 -0.23 -12.67
C VAL A 176 13.25 -0.29 -11.15
N ALA A 177 13.38 0.87 -10.53
CA ALA A 177 13.30 1.03 -9.09
C ALA A 177 11.84 1.28 -8.69
N THR A 178 11.33 0.49 -7.75
CA THR A 178 9.97 0.64 -7.24
C THR A 178 9.97 0.45 -5.74
N GLU A 179 9.32 1.36 -5.03
CA GLU A 179 9.07 1.23 -3.61
C GLU A 179 7.72 0.56 -3.38
N LEU A 180 7.68 -0.36 -2.44
CA LEU A 180 6.56 -1.25 -2.17
C LEU A 180 6.25 -1.26 -0.68
N ALA A 181 4.98 -1.17 -0.34
CA ALA A 181 4.51 -1.36 1.02
C ALA A 181 4.30 -2.84 1.31
N VAL A 182 4.74 -3.30 2.45
CA VAL A 182 4.53 -4.68 2.91
C VAL A 182 3.13 -4.82 3.48
N GLU A 183 2.32 -5.68 2.85
CA GLU A 183 0.94 -5.98 3.27
C GLU A 183 0.81 -7.30 4.00
N GLY A 184 1.77 -8.19 3.81
CA GLY A 184 1.76 -9.50 4.45
C GLY A 184 3.12 -10.16 4.38
N ILE A 185 3.38 -11.07 5.32
CA ILE A 185 4.66 -11.77 5.44
C ILE A 185 4.39 -13.25 5.64
N VAL A 186 5.00 -14.09 4.81
CA VAL A 186 4.96 -15.55 4.96
C VAL A 186 6.37 -16.09 5.04
N GLY A 187 6.67 -16.82 6.12
CA GLY A 187 7.92 -17.55 6.32
C GLY A 187 7.71 -19.04 6.12
N VAL A 188 8.57 -19.68 5.32
CA VAL A 188 8.62 -21.14 5.14
C VAL A 188 9.99 -21.63 5.54
N ILE A 189 10.05 -22.58 6.47
CA ILE A 189 11.27 -23.21 6.91
C ILE A 189 11.28 -24.65 6.39
N ASP A 190 12.25 -24.96 5.55
CA ASP A 190 12.47 -26.29 4.99
C ASP A 190 13.83 -26.81 5.45
N VAL A 191 13.89 -28.05 5.93
CA VAL A 191 15.12 -28.65 6.48
C VAL A 191 16.24 -28.73 5.45
N ASN A 192 15.89 -28.91 4.17
CA ASN A 192 16.86 -29.08 3.08
C ASN A 192 17.20 -27.76 2.37
N ARG A 193 16.23 -26.83 2.30
CA ARG A 193 16.35 -25.59 1.53
C ARG A 193 16.58 -24.35 2.41
N GLY A 194 16.36 -24.47 3.72
CA GLY A 194 16.51 -23.38 4.67
C GLY A 194 15.24 -22.53 4.83
N HIS A 195 15.42 -21.26 5.20
CA HIS A 195 14.32 -20.33 5.49
C HIS A 195 14.09 -19.40 4.31
N ARG A 196 12.89 -19.43 3.76
CA ARG A 196 12.40 -18.50 2.74
C ARG A 196 11.37 -17.55 3.36
N ILE A 197 11.51 -16.26 3.06
CA ILE A 197 10.48 -15.25 3.39
C ILE A 197 9.92 -14.71 2.09
N THR A 198 8.60 -14.54 2.07
CA THR A 198 7.85 -13.87 1.01
C THR A 198 7.13 -12.67 1.63
N PHE A 199 7.39 -11.50 1.08
CA PHE A 199 6.66 -10.28 1.36
C PHE A 199 5.59 -10.13 0.29
N TYR A 200 4.33 -10.06 0.69
CA TYR A 200 3.24 -9.61 -0.17
C TYR A 200 3.21 -8.11 -0.15
N THR A 201 3.10 -7.50 -1.30
CA THR A 201 3.34 -6.06 -1.46
C THR A 201 2.25 -5.38 -2.27
N SER A 202 2.09 -4.09 -2.01
CA SER A 202 1.29 -3.17 -2.81
C SER A 202 2.13 -1.95 -3.21
N PRO A 203 1.74 -1.21 -4.27
CA PRO A 203 2.37 0.07 -4.57
C PRO A 203 2.26 1.02 -3.38
N THR A 204 3.32 1.76 -3.10
CA THR A 204 3.27 2.82 -2.09
C THR A 204 2.76 4.11 -2.73
N THR A 205 1.78 4.75 -2.11
CA THR A 205 1.51 6.18 -2.33
C THR A 205 2.28 6.96 -1.26
N ILE A 206 3.60 7.03 -1.39
CA ILE A 206 4.41 7.79 -0.44
C ILE A 206 4.28 9.25 -0.79
N VAL A 207 3.69 10.03 0.10
CA VAL A 207 3.78 11.49 0.07
C VAL A 207 4.99 11.85 0.92
N TYR A 208 6.07 12.28 0.28
CA TYR A 208 7.25 12.74 1.00
C TYR A 208 7.02 14.16 1.52
N GLU A 209 7.27 14.37 2.80
CA GLU A 209 7.38 15.74 3.34
C GLU A 209 8.66 16.40 2.81
N LEU A 210 8.62 17.74 2.74
CA LEU A 210 9.80 18.52 2.39
C LEU A 210 10.88 18.37 3.47
N ILE A 211 11.95 17.65 3.17
CA ILE A 211 13.10 17.49 4.08
C ILE A 211 14.15 18.55 3.75
N LEU A 212 14.29 19.53 4.59
CA LEU A 212 15.21 20.65 4.36
C LEU A 212 16.65 20.16 4.14
N ASN A 213 17.29 20.62 3.06
CA ASN A 213 18.62 20.22 2.61
C ASN A 213 18.78 18.79 2.08
N ASP A 214 17.68 18.06 1.85
CA ASP A 214 17.74 16.81 1.11
C ASP A 214 17.76 17.09 -0.40
N ALA A 215 18.61 16.38 -1.14
CA ALA A 215 18.77 16.60 -2.59
C ALA A 215 17.56 16.12 -3.40
N THR A 216 16.80 15.19 -2.86
CA THR A 216 15.63 14.59 -3.53
C THR A 216 14.33 15.18 -2.99
N TYR A 217 14.21 15.30 -1.67
CA TYR A 217 12.98 15.71 -1.00
C TYR A 217 13.02 17.14 -0.48
N GLY A 218 14.13 17.85 -0.62
CA GLY A 218 14.30 19.26 -0.27
C GLY A 218 14.03 20.23 -1.40
N THR A 219 13.57 19.77 -2.57
CA THR A 219 13.32 20.61 -3.74
C THR A 219 11.84 21.03 -3.77
N LEU A 220 11.59 22.34 -3.83
CA LEU A 220 10.25 22.87 -4.06
C LEU A 220 9.76 22.48 -5.47
N ASP A 221 8.45 22.28 -5.62
CA ASP A 221 7.79 21.83 -6.86
C ASP A 221 8.11 20.40 -7.30
N SER A 222 8.50 19.54 -6.37
CA SER A 222 8.58 18.10 -6.59
C SER A 222 7.38 17.36 -5.98
N ALA A 223 7.44 16.04 -5.85
CA ALA A 223 6.35 15.22 -5.29
C ALA A 223 6.15 15.36 -3.78
N ASN A 224 6.93 16.22 -3.12
CA ASN A 224 6.88 16.48 -1.68
C ASN A 224 5.86 17.57 -1.32
N VAL A 225 5.25 17.43 -0.16
CA VAL A 225 4.32 18.41 0.41
C VAL A 225 4.93 19.07 1.65
N LEU A 226 4.53 20.32 1.88
CA LEU A 226 4.80 21.00 3.15
C LEU A 226 3.81 20.42 4.17
N GLY A 227 4.32 19.77 5.22
CA GLY A 227 3.53 19.24 6.33
C GLY A 227 2.88 20.33 7.19
#